data_93bdbcef5e55392fcd5705724d8f383a
#
_entry.id   93bdbcef5e55392fcd5705724d8f383a
#
_cell.length_a   1.000
_cell.length_b   1.000
_cell.length_c   1.000
_cell.angle_alpha   90.00
_cell.angle_beta   90.00
_cell.angle_gamma   90.00
#
_symmetry.space_group_name_H-M   'P 1'
#
loop_
_entity.id
_entity.type
_entity.pdbx_description
1 polymer ?
#
loop_
_entity_poly.entity_id
_entity_poly.type
_entity_poly.pdbx_seq_one_letter_code
_entity_poly.pdbx_strand_id
1 'polypeptide(L)'
;MKTRPAFSTLMVLTALAVASPPGAAQQFTRRAPIATVSAPVILDTAGLYLERAARVGEDMFVTGQPTERALRELKAQGVTTVVNLRTPEEMTRNVPFDEAALVASLGMQYVYLPVRGNDQFPYSPATLTKFADAVGNAKGKVLLHCTVAWRASHLWAAYLINRGIPVDSALANARAINLMDDHRMGSNGRQPVEDFLDKALPTLGHPPR
;
A
#
# COMPACT_ATOMS: atom_id res chain seq x y z
N MET A 1 32.46 80.57 23.82
CA MET A 1 32.31 79.63 22.68
C MET A 1 33.02 78.36 23.04
N LYS A 2 32.23 77.28 23.32
CA LYS A 2 32.79 75.97 23.69
C LYS A 2 32.27 74.95 22.66
N THR A 3 33.16 74.46 21.83
CA THR A 3 32.93 73.42 20.82
C THR A 3 32.90 72.03 21.51
N ARG A 4 31.82 71.26 21.30
CA ARG A 4 31.72 69.88 21.73
C ARG A 4 32.14 68.93 20.56
N PRO A 5 32.90 67.89 20.80
CA PRO A 5 33.19 66.88 19.79
C PRO A 5 32.06 65.89 19.67
N ALA A 6 31.73 65.53 18.42
CA ALA A 6 30.79 64.48 18.08
C ALA A 6 31.46 63.10 18.22
N PHE A 7 30.87 62.21 19.02
CA PHE A 7 31.24 60.77 19.06
C PHE A 7 30.42 60.00 18.01
N SER A 8 31.13 59.55 16.98
CA SER A 8 30.55 58.56 16.02
C SER A 8 30.63 57.17 16.64
N THR A 9 29.47 56.61 16.96
CA THR A 9 29.36 55.24 17.40
C THR A 9 29.30 54.32 16.18
N LEU A 10 30.36 53.54 15.96
CA LEU A 10 30.43 52.52 14.92
C LEU A 10 29.69 51.29 15.40
N MET A 11 28.56 51.03 14.78
CA MET A 11 27.73 49.84 15.06
C MET A 11 28.25 48.65 14.24
N VAL A 12 28.94 47.72 14.90
CA VAL A 12 29.40 46.47 14.28
C VAL A 12 28.20 45.48 14.26
N LEU A 13 27.63 45.27 13.08
CA LEU A 13 26.66 44.18 12.87
C LEU A 13 27.41 42.84 12.77
N THR A 14 27.38 42.06 13.82
CA THR A 14 27.78 40.65 13.77
C THR A 14 26.64 39.83 13.16
N ALA A 15 26.79 39.39 11.91
CA ALA A 15 25.89 38.43 11.29
C ALA A 15 26.11 37.05 11.91
N LEU A 16 25.16 36.56 12.73
CA LEU A 16 25.10 35.15 13.11
C LEU A 16 24.68 34.33 11.90
N ALA A 17 25.58 33.57 11.32
CA ALA A 17 25.25 32.53 10.37
C ALA A 17 24.58 31.37 11.12
N VAL A 18 23.26 31.23 10.97
CA VAL A 18 22.55 30.06 11.43
C VAL A 18 22.88 28.92 10.48
N ALA A 19 23.78 28.03 10.90
CA ALA A 19 24.03 26.78 10.20
C ALA A 19 22.79 25.90 10.33
N SER A 20 22.09 25.66 9.22
CA SER A 20 21.03 24.64 9.14
C SER A 20 21.63 23.26 9.44
N PRO A 21 21.04 22.46 10.32
CA PRO A 21 21.53 21.11 10.54
C PRO A 21 21.43 20.29 9.24
N PRO A 22 22.39 19.38 8.96
CA PRO A 22 22.31 18.51 7.81
C PRO A 22 21.00 17.71 7.92
N GLY A 23 20.25 17.69 6.80
CA GLY A 23 18.94 17.07 6.74
C GLY A 23 18.95 15.69 7.39
N ALA A 24 18.07 15.51 8.37
CA ALA A 24 17.78 14.20 8.93
C ALA A 24 17.27 13.33 7.77
N ALA A 25 18.15 12.49 7.24
CA ALA A 25 17.75 11.39 6.39
C ALA A 25 16.69 10.62 7.19
N GLN A 26 15.46 10.63 6.72
CA GLN A 26 14.36 9.86 7.32
C GLN A 26 14.82 8.40 7.28
N GLN A 27 15.30 7.92 8.41
CA GLN A 27 15.52 6.50 8.64
C GLN A 27 14.13 5.87 8.61
N PHE A 28 13.74 5.35 7.44
CA PHE A 28 12.64 4.41 7.35
C PHE A 28 12.95 3.31 8.36
N THR A 29 12.19 3.24 9.42
CA THR A 29 12.26 2.15 10.38
C THR A 29 11.89 0.88 9.61
N ARG A 30 12.90 0.19 9.07
CA ARG A 30 12.72 -1.13 8.48
C ARG A 30 12.15 -2.02 9.59
N ARG A 31 10.85 -2.24 9.51
CA ARG A 31 10.22 -3.28 10.33
C ARG A 31 11.02 -4.56 10.12
N ALA A 32 11.37 -5.27 11.22
CA ALA A 32 12.19 -6.49 11.17
C ALA A 32 11.70 -7.45 10.07
N PRO A 33 12.59 -8.21 9.39
CA PRO A 33 12.19 -9.21 8.42
C PRO A 33 11.13 -10.14 9.02
N ILE A 34 10.08 -10.45 8.26
CA ILE A 34 9.09 -11.43 8.67
C ILE A 34 9.70 -12.81 8.37
N ALA A 35 9.91 -13.63 9.40
CA ALA A 35 10.51 -14.96 9.20
C ALA A 35 9.52 -15.94 8.55
N THR A 36 8.23 -15.81 8.84
CA THR A 36 7.17 -16.67 8.34
C THR A 36 5.91 -15.85 8.10
N VAL A 37 5.06 -16.30 7.19
CA VAL A 37 3.72 -15.75 6.95
C VAL A 37 2.67 -16.79 7.32
N SER A 38 1.62 -16.39 8.03
CA SER A 38 0.49 -17.27 8.34
C SER A 38 -0.24 -17.67 7.05
N ALA A 39 -0.71 -18.91 6.98
CA ALA A 39 -1.58 -19.34 5.89
C ALA A 39 -2.86 -18.47 5.86
N PRO A 40 -3.36 -18.10 4.68
CA PRO A 40 -4.62 -17.38 4.57
C PRO A 40 -5.79 -18.23 5.06
N VAL A 41 -6.65 -17.62 5.86
CA VAL A 41 -7.96 -18.18 6.21
C VAL A 41 -8.98 -17.58 5.25
N ILE A 42 -9.54 -18.43 4.39
CA ILE A 42 -10.57 -18.00 3.44
C ILE A 42 -11.86 -17.75 4.22
N LEU A 43 -12.44 -16.58 4.00
CA LEU A 43 -13.66 -16.14 4.65
C LEU A 43 -14.86 -16.46 3.76
N ASP A 44 -16.00 -16.77 4.38
CA ASP A 44 -17.26 -16.78 3.68
C ASP A 44 -17.59 -15.35 3.21
N THR A 45 -17.82 -15.18 1.92
CA THR A 45 -18.14 -13.88 1.36
C THR A 45 -19.56 -13.44 1.68
N ALA A 46 -20.52 -14.38 1.78
CA ALA A 46 -21.92 -14.20 2.20
C ALA A 46 -22.56 -12.86 1.74
N GLY A 47 -22.25 -12.40 0.52
CA GLY A 47 -22.67 -11.10 -0.02
C GLY A 47 -21.98 -9.89 0.62
N LEU A 48 -20.89 -10.10 1.37
CA LEU A 48 -20.07 -9.02 1.95
C LEU A 48 -18.96 -8.56 1.04
N TYR A 49 -18.42 -9.48 0.24
CA TYR A 49 -17.30 -9.23 -0.66
C TYR A 49 -17.58 -9.81 -2.04
N LEU A 50 -17.02 -9.19 -3.07
CA LEU A 50 -17.09 -9.75 -4.41
C LEU A 50 -16.04 -10.86 -4.56
N GLU A 51 -16.49 -12.07 -4.87
CA GLU A 51 -15.78 -13.33 -5.13
C GLU A 51 -14.93 -13.86 -3.96
N ARG A 52 -13.91 -13.14 -3.53
CA ARG A 52 -12.89 -13.66 -2.60
C ARG A 52 -12.66 -12.74 -1.42
N ALA A 53 -12.47 -13.35 -0.26
CA ALA A 53 -12.03 -12.69 0.95
C ALA A 53 -11.15 -13.64 1.78
N ALA A 54 -10.04 -13.15 2.27
CA ALA A 54 -9.14 -13.89 3.14
C ALA A 54 -8.60 -13.00 4.27
N ARG A 55 -8.38 -13.60 5.42
CA ARG A 55 -7.59 -13.03 6.51
C ARG A 55 -6.23 -13.71 6.55
N VAL A 56 -5.16 -12.93 6.62
CA VAL A 56 -3.79 -13.42 6.76
C VAL A 56 -3.22 -12.96 8.09
N GLY A 57 -2.91 -13.91 8.95
CA GLY A 57 -2.55 -13.61 10.33
C GLY A 57 -3.66 -12.88 11.07
N GLU A 58 -3.27 -12.00 11.99
CA GLU A 58 -4.24 -11.24 12.78
C GLU A 58 -4.53 -9.86 12.20
N ASP A 59 -3.65 -9.33 11.33
CA ASP A 59 -3.60 -7.91 11.00
C ASP A 59 -3.98 -7.57 9.55
N MET A 60 -4.14 -8.56 8.67
CA MET A 60 -4.33 -8.31 7.24
C MET A 60 -5.58 -9.01 6.70
N PHE A 61 -6.40 -8.23 5.97
CA PHE A 61 -7.45 -8.74 5.10
C PHE A 61 -7.10 -8.46 3.65
N VAL A 62 -7.21 -9.46 2.78
CA VAL A 62 -7.01 -9.34 1.32
C VAL A 62 -8.28 -9.81 0.63
N THR A 63 -9.00 -8.89 -0.01
CA THR A 63 -10.37 -9.18 -0.47
C THR A 63 -10.69 -8.65 -1.87
N GLY A 64 -11.79 -9.13 -2.45
CA GLY A 64 -12.50 -8.40 -3.48
C GLY A 64 -13.22 -7.18 -2.92
N GLN A 65 -14.01 -6.50 -3.76
CA GLN A 65 -14.72 -5.29 -3.35
C GLN A 65 -15.59 -5.54 -2.12
N PRO A 66 -15.37 -4.83 -1.00
CA PRO A 66 -16.26 -4.91 0.15
C PRO A 66 -17.56 -4.13 -0.10
N THR A 67 -18.65 -4.57 0.50
CA THR A 67 -19.87 -3.79 0.64
C THR A 67 -19.77 -2.79 1.79
N GLU A 68 -20.71 -1.84 1.88
CA GLU A 68 -20.80 -0.94 3.05
C GLU A 68 -20.89 -1.71 4.36
N ARG A 69 -21.68 -2.80 4.38
CA ARG A 69 -21.82 -3.66 5.55
C ARG A 69 -20.49 -4.30 5.94
N ALA A 70 -19.74 -4.81 4.96
CA ALA A 70 -18.43 -5.40 5.20
C ALA A 70 -17.44 -4.38 5.79
N LEU A 71 -17.44 -3.14 5.30
CA LEU A 71 -16.57 -2.09 5.84
C LEU A 71 -16.90 -1.76 7.31
N ARG A 72 -18.19 -1.74 7.68
CA ARG A 72 -18.61 -1.54 9.08
C ARG A 72 -18.21 -2.72 9.98
N GLU A 73 -18.38 -3.96 9.50
CA GLU A 73 -17.98 -5.16 10.22
C GLU A 73 -16.45 -5.24 10.38
N LEU A 74 -15.68 -4.88 9.35
CA LEU A 74 -14.22 -4.81 9.41
C LEU A 74 -13.74 -3.74 10.40
N LYS A 75 -14.40 -2.58 10.45
CA LYS A 75 -14.13 -1.58 11.49
C LYS A 75 -14.33 -2.15 12.90
N ALA A 76 -15.43 -2.86 13.14
CA ALA A 76 -15.69 -3.51 14.43
C ALA A 76 -14.65 -4.60 14.77
N GLN A 77 -14.04 -5.22 13.75
CA GLN A 77 -12.94 -6.18 13.91
C GLN A 77 -11.56 -5.53 14.08
N GLY A 78 -11.48 -4.19 14.13
CA GLY A 78 -10.24 -3.46 14.38
C GLY A 78 -9.47 -3.03 13.12
N VAL A 79 -10.09 -3.04 11.94
CA VAL A 79 -9.50 -2.43 10.74
C VAL A 79 -9.45 -0.91 10.94
N THR A 80 -8.28 -0.35 10.69
CA THR A 80 -8.03 1.10 10.79
C THR A 80 -7.57 1.72 9.49
N THR A 81 -7.19 0.89 8.51
CA THR A 81 -6.68 1.35 7.21
C THR A 81 -7.28 0.51 6.09
N VAL A 82 -7.82 1.17 5.08
CA VAL A 82 -8.37 0.56 3.87
C VAL A 82 -7.51 1.00 2.69
N VAL A 83 -6.96 0.03 1.96
CA VAL A 83 -6.17 0.25 0.74
C VAL A 83 -6.96 -0.25 -0.46
N ASN A 84 -7.35 0.66 -1.34
CA ASN A 84 -8.12 0.38 -2.54
C ASN A 84 -7.25 0.47 -3.80
N LEU A 85 -7.23 -0.61 -4.60
CA LEU A 85 -6.47 -0.72 -5.85
C LEU A 85 -7.30 -0.49 -7.12
N ARG A 86 -8.59 -0.20 -7.00
CA ARG A 86 -9.49 -0.03 -8.15
C ARG A 86 -9.29 1.33 -8.80
N THR A 87 -9.47 1.39 -10.12
CA THR A 87 -9.39 2.66 -10.85
C THR A 87 -10.63 3.53 -10.60
N PRO A 88 -10.55 4.86 -10.84
CA PRO A 88 -11.71 5.75 -10.70
C PRO A 88 -12.91 5.30 -11.54
N GLU A 89 -12.67 4.83 -12.75
CA GLU A 89 -13.71 4.30 -13.62
C GLU A 89 -14.41 3.07 -13.04
N GLU A 90 -13.63 2.13 -12.47
CA GLU A 90 -14.19 0.94 -11.80
C GLU A 90 -15.03 1.32 -10.57
N MET A 91 -14.60 2.34 -9.81
CA MET A 91 -15.36 2.83 -8.65
C MET A 91 -16.66 3.47 -9.09
N THR A 92 -16.63 4.40 -10.04
CA THR A 92 -17.82 5.08 -10.53
C THR A 92 -18.85 4.14 -11.16
N ARG A 93 -18.36 3.12 -11.92
CA ARG A 93 -19.26 2.23 -12.65
C ARG A 93 -19.87 1.12 -11.79
N ASN A 94 -19.12 0.60 -10.81
CA ASN A 94 -19.44 -0.68 -10.19
C ASN A 94 -19.56 -0.62 -8.65
N VAL A 95 -19.41 0.55 -8.02
CA VAL A 95 -19.55 0.71 -6.57
C VAL A 95 -20.68 1.70 -6.30
N PRO A 96 -21.81 1.24 -5.71
CA PRO A 96 -23.01 2.07 -5.57
C PRO A 96 -22.96 3.07 -4.41
N PHE A 97 -21.81 3.26 -3.79
CA PHE A 97 -21.62 4.17 -2.65
C PHE A 97 -20.25 4.87 -2.71
N ASP A 98 -20.10 5.98 -2.02
CA ASP A 98 -18.82 6.67 -1.83
C ASP A 98 -18.00 5.95 -0.74
N GLU A 99 -17.10 5.07 -1.17
CA GLU A 99 -16.27 4.28 -0.28
C GLU A 99 -15.31 5.16 0.55
N ALA A 100 -14.73 6.20 -0.05
CA ALA A 100 -13.81 7.08 0.65
C ALA A 100 -14.53 7.86 1.77
N ALA A 101 -15.72 8.40 1.48
CA ALA A 101 -16.54 9.09 2.47
C ALA A 101 -16.99 8.14 3.60
N LEU A 102 -17.40 6.91 3.26
CA LEU A 102 -17.78 5.91 4.25
C LEU A 102 -16.61 5.54 5.16
N VAL A 103 -15.45 5.22 4.58
CA VAL A 103 -14.23 4.86 5.34
C VAL A 103 -13.83 5.99 6.29
N ALA A 104 -13.85 7.24 5.81
CA ALA A 104 -13.57 8.41 6.64
C ALA A 104 -14.60 8.58 7.77
N SER A 105 -15.90 8.39 7.49
CA SER A 105 -16.98 8.49 8.50
C SER A 105 -16.85 7.42 9.60
N LEU A 106 -16.25 6.28 9.29
CA LEU A 106 -15.94 5.21 10.23
C LEU A 106 -14.64 5.47 11.03
N GLY A 107 -13.96 6.60 10.79
CA GLY A 107 -12.70 6.93 11.45
C GLY A 107 -11.55 6.00 11.03
N MET A 108 -11.59 5.49 9.80
CA MET A 108 -10.50 4.72 9.20
C MET A 108 -9.73 5.58 8.20
N GLN A 109 -8.45 5.25 7.99
CA GLN A 109 -7.64 5.84 6.92
C GLN A 109 -8.00 5.19 5.58
N TYR A 110 -8.18 6.00 4.55
CA TYR A 110 -8.36 5.55 3.18
C TYR A 110 -7.08 5.82 2.36
N VAL A 111 -6.50 4.78 1.79
CA VAL A 111 -5.30 4.85 0.96
C VAL A 111 -5.66 4.39 -0.45
N TYR A 112 -5.69 5.34 -1.38
CA TYR A 112 -6.11 5.09 -2.75
C TYR A 112 -4.89 4.88 -3.66
N LEU A 113 -4.70 3.65 -4.15
CA LEU A 113 -3.56 3.23 -4.96
C LEU A 113 -4.05 2.55 -6.25
N PRO A 114 -4.69 3.27 -7.17
CA PRO A 114 -5.27 2.66 -8.37
C PRO A 114 -4.19 2.03 -9.25
N VAL A 115 -4.40 0.75 -9.61
CA VAL A 115 -3.54 0.00 -10.54
C VAL A 115 -4.38 -0.82 -11.52
N ARG A 116 -3.95 -0.89 -12.78
CA ARG A 116 -4.61 -1.65 -13.85
C ARG A 116 -3.62 -2.36 -14.77
N GLY A 117 -2.34 -2.01 -14.71
CA GLY A 117 -1.29 -2.52 -15.60
C GLY A 117 -1.28 -1.84 -16.97
N ASN A 118 -1.75 -0.61 -17.05
CA ASN A 118 -1.63 0.27 -18.21
C ASN A 118 -0.80 1.51 -17.86
N ASP A 119 -0.52 2.36 -18.85
CA ASP A 119 0.33 3.55 -18.67
C ASP A 119 -0.22 4.53 -17.62
N GLN A 120 -1.54 4.63 -17.50
CA GLN A 120 -2.18 5.53 -16.54
C GLN A 120 -2.15 4.98 -15.11
N PHE A 121 -2.28 3.66 -14.95
CA PHE A 121 -2.33 2.97 -13.67
C PHE A 121 -1.40 1.75 -13.66
N PRO A 122 -0.07 1.97 -13.76
CA PRO A 122 0.89 0.88 -13.86
C PRO A 122 1.01 0.10 -12.55
N TYR A 123 1.36 -1.17 -12.66
CA TYR A 123 1.94 -1.89 -11.54
C TYR A 123 3.39 -1.40 -11.36
N SER A 124 3.76 -0.92 -10.18
CA SER A 124 5.08 -0.29 -10.02
C SER A 124 5.65 -0.46 -8.61
N PRO A 125 6.97 -0.37 -8.45
CA PRO A 125 7.62 -0.35 -7.14
C PRO A 125 7.13 0.81 -6.25
N ALA A 126 6.75 1.94 -6.84
CA ALA A 126 6.19 3.07 -6.09
C ALA A 126 4.87 2.71 -5.41
N THR A 127 4.02 1.90 -6.07
CA THR A 127 2.78 1.39 -5.45
C THR A 127 3.09 0.45 -4.28
N LEU A 128 4.07 -0.45 -4.46
CA LEU A 128 4.51 -1.34 -3.38
C LEU A 128 5.04 -0.56 -2.18
N THR A 129 5.84 0.49 -2.41
CA THR A 129 6.35 1.36 -1.34
C THR A 129 5.20 2.03 -0.58
N LYS A 130 4.25 2.65 -1.29
CA LYS A 130 3.08 3.29 -0.65
C LYS A 130 2.21 2.31 0.14
N PHE A 131 2.06 1.09 -0.36
CA PHE A 131 1.37 0.03 0.37
C PHE A 131 2.13 -0.39 1.63
N ALA A 132 3.45 -0.57 1.55
CA ALA A 132 4.29 -0.89 2.70
C ALA A 132 4.23 0.21 3.78
N ASP A 133 4.22 1.47 3.36
CA ASP A 133 4.06 2.63 4.25
C ASP A 133 2.68 2.63 4.92
N ALA A 134 1.61 2.34 4.16
CA ALA A 134 0.26 2.24 4.69
C ALA A 134 0.15 1.14 5.77
N VAL A 135 0.73 -0.04 5.52
CA VAL A 135 0.80 -1.13 6.49
C VAL A 135 1.65 -0.75 7.70
N GLY A 136 2.81 -0.10 7.48
CA GLY A 136 3.73 0.31 8.54
C GLY A 136 3.16 1.36 9.49
N ASN A 137 2.32 2.24 8.97
CA ASN A 137 1.69 3.36 9.72
C ASN A 137 0.30 3.02 10.27
N ALA A 138 -0.27 1.86 9.92
CA ALA A 138 -1.59 1.45 10.40
C ALA A 138 -1.60 1.29 11.94
N LYS A 139 -2.64 1.82 12.58
CA LYS A 139 -2.83 1.74 14.04
C LYS A 139 -3.53 0.45 14.48
N GLY A 140 -4.01 -0.34 13.54
CA GLY A 140 -4.68 -1.62 13.73
C GLY A 140 -4.60 -2.43 12.45
N LYS A 141 -5.63 -3.23 12.18
CA LYS A 141 -5.65 -4.11 11.00
C LYS A 141 -5.80 -3.33 9.70
N VAL A 142 -5.35 -3.93 8.60
CA VAL A 142 -5.38 -3.36 7.26
C VAL A 142 -6.29 -4.20 6.35
N LEU A 143 -7.15 -3.54 5.61
CA LEU A 143 -7.85 -4.12 4.46
C LEU A 143 -7.11 -3.73 3.19
N LEU A 144 -6.70 -4.70 2.37
CA LEU A 144 -6.25 -4.52 0.99
C LEU A 144 -7.29 -5.12 0.06
N HIS A 145 -7.82 -4.33 -0.87
CA HIS A 145 -8.81 -4.85 -1.80
C HIS A 145 -8.66 -4.33 -3.24
N CYS A 146 -9.25 -5.07 -4.16
CA CYS A 146 -9.51 -4.64 -5.53
C CYS A 146 -10.91 -5.10 -5.94
N THR A 147 -11.15 -5.44 -7.22
CA THR A 147 -12.47 -5.96 -7.65
C THR A 147 -12.73 -7.37 -7.10
N VAL A 148 -11.81 -8.32 -7.36
CA VAL A 148 -11.99 -9.75 -7.06
C VAL A 148 -10.79 -10.36 -6.30
N ALA A 149 -10.06 -9.56 -5.55
CA ALA A 149 -8.83 -9.90 -4.83
C ALA A 149 -7.62 -10.23 -5.73
N TRP A 150 -7.72 -10.33 -7.05
CA TRP A 150 -6.61 -10.74 -7.92
C TRP A 150 -5.41 -9.77 -7.86
N ARG A 151 -5.60 -8.48 -8.16
CA ARG A 151 -4.53 -7.45 -8.05
C ARG A 151 -4.02 -7.32 -6.62
N ALA A 152 -4.92 -7.42 -5.65
CA ALA A 152 -4.58 -7.37 -4.23
C ALA A 152 -3.66 -8.53 -3.84
N SER A 153 -3.90 -9.76 -4.35
CA SER A 153 -3.03 -10.91 -4.11
C SER A 153 -1.64 -10.75 -4.71
N HIS A 154 -1.52 -10.14 -5.90
CA HIS A 154 -0.22 -9.84 -6.50
C HIS A 154 0.58 -8.80 -5.70
N LEU A 155 -0.07 -7.71 -5.26
CA LEU A 155 0.58 -6.71 -4.41
C LEU A 155 0.96 -7.29 -3.04
N TRP A 156 0.10 -8.16 -2.49
CA TRP A 156 0.39 -8.88 -1.25
C TRP A 156 1.62 -9.79 -1.39
N ALA A 157 1.71 -10.57 -2.46
CA ALA A 157 2.90 -11.39 -2.74
C ALA A 157 4.17 -10.54 -2.85
N ALA A 158 4.11 -9.43 -3.60
CA ALA A 158 5.24 -8.50 -3.74
C ALA A 158 5.65 -7.92 -2.37
N TYR A 159 4.69 -7.55 -1.53
CA TYR A 159 4.96 -7.07 -0.18
C TYR A 159 5.65 -8.13 0.68
N LEU A 160 5.19 -9.37 0.67
CA LEU A 160 5.79 -10.48 1.42
C LEU A 160 7.25 -10.71 0.98
N ILE A 161 7.50 -10.76 -0.34
CA ILE A 161 8.85 -10.92 -0.90
C ILE A 161 9.74 -9.74 -0.48
N ASN A 162 9.24 -8.52 -0.58
CA ASN A 162 9.97 -7.32 -0.14
C ASN A 162 10.27 -7.32 1.36
N ARG A 163 9.49 -8.06 2.16
CA ARG A 163 9.68 -8.27 3.60
C ARG A 163 10.61 -9.44 3.93
N GLY A 164 11.17 -10.10 2.92
CA GLY A 164 12.12 -11.20 3.09
C GLY A 164 11.50 -12.60 3.14
N ILE A 165 10.19 -12.75 2.89
CA ILE A 165 9.57 -14.07 2.74
C ILE A 165 10.11 -14.72 1.45
N PRO A 166 10.51 -15.99 1.46
CA PRO A 166 10.91 -16.72 0.26
C PRO A 166 9.85 -16.63 -0.83
N VAL A 167 10.29 -16.47 -2.08
CA VAL A 167 9.39 -16.25 -3.24
C VAL A 167 8.28 -17.30 -3.31
N ASP A 168 8.65 -18.59 -3.23
CA ASP A 168 7.67 -19.68 -3.34
C ASP A 168 6.64 -19.65 -2.22
N SER A 169 7.06 -19.33 -1.00
CA SER A 169 6.16 -19.19 0.15
C SER A 169 5.21 -17.99 -0.01
N ALA A 170 5.71 -16.86 -0.49
CA ALA A 170 4.89 -15.67 -0.74
C ALA A 170 3.88 -15.90 -1.86
N LEU A 171 4.32 -16.54 -2.97
CA LEU A 171 3.43 -16.89 -4.07
C LEU A 171 2.38 -17.93 -3.66
N ALA A 172 2.78 -18.98 -2.92
CA ALA A 172 1.83 -19.96 -2.40
C ALA A 172 0.78 -19.33 -1.50
N ASN A 173 1.17 -18.39 -0.62
CA ASN A 173 0.26 -17.63 0.23
C ASN A 173 -0.75 -16.82 -0.60
N ALA A 174 -0.27 -16.11 -1.60
CA ALA A 174 -1.14 -15.26 -2.45
C ALA A 174 -2.02 -16.10 -3.39
N ARG A 175 -1.55 -17.26 -3.89
CA ARG A 175 -2.36 -18.21 -4.68
C ARG A 175 -3.52 -18.76 -3.88
N ALA A 176 -3.31 -19.05 -2.60
CA ALA A 176 -4.39 -19.48 -1.72
C ALA A 176 -5.51 -18.43 -1.58
N ILE A 177 -5.23 -17.16 -1.88
CA ILE A 177 -6.24 -16.09 -1.90
C ILE A 177 -6.87 -16.00 -3.30
N ASN A 178 -6.16 -15.44 -4.27
CA ASN A 178 -6.63 -15.32 -5.66
C ASN A 178 -5.52 -14.93 -6.66
N LEU A 179 -4.25 -15.18 -6.38
CA LEU A 179 -3.21 -15.01 -7.38
C LEU A 179 -3.29 -16.17 -8.37
N MET A 180 -3.62 -15.86 -9.62
CA MET A 180 -3.68 -16.81 -10.73
C MET A 180 -2.55 -16.48 -11.69
N ASP A 181 -1.73 -17.47 -12.03
CA ASP A 181 -0.49 -17.30 -12.79
C ASP A 181 -0.70 -17.12 -14.31
N ASP A 182 -1.91 -17.43 -14.82
CA ASP A 182 -2.10 -17.70 -16.24
C ASP A 182 -2.93 -16.65 -17.01
N HIS A 183 -3.51 -15.66 -16.32
CA HIS A 183 -4.66 -14.99 -16.94
C HIS A 183 -4.51 -13.51 -17.31
N ARG A 184 -3.57 -12.77 -16.78
CA ARG A 184 -3.53 -11.31 -17.03
C ARG A 184 -2.12 -10.74 -16.85
N MET A 185 -1.27 -11.08 -17.79
CA MET A 185 0.04 -10.47 -17.86
C MET A 185 -0.10 -9.00 -18.25
N GLY A 186 0.77 -8.16 -17.73
CA GLY A 186 0.91 -6.79 -18.19
C GLY A 186 1.31 -6.76 -19.66
N SER A 187 1.23 -5.59 -20.29
CA SER A 187 1.62 -5.39 -21.69
C SER A 187 3.06 -5.80 -22.03
N ASN A 188 3.91 -5.92 -21.00
CA ASN A 188 5.29 -6.36 -21.05
C ASN A 188 5.48 -7.88 -20.92
N GLY A 189 4.41 -8.67 -20.80
CA GLY A 189 4.46 -10.12 -20.61
C GLY A 189 4.87 -10.56 -19.19
N ARG A 190 4.89 -9.63 -18.21
CA ARG A 190 5.21 -9.91 -16.81
C ARG A 190 3.92 -10.01 -15.97
N GLN A 191 3.99 -10.78 -14.92
CA GLN A 191 2.92 -10.80 -13.90
C GLN A 191 2.96 -9.53 -13.04
N PRO A 192 1.83 -9.02 -12.53
CA PRO A 192 1.81 -7.79 -11.72
C PRO A 192 2.76 -7.82 -10.51
N VAL A 193 2.97 -8.99 -9.89
CA VAL A 193 3.91 -9.12 -8.77
C VAL A 193 5.34 -8.80 -9.18
N GLU A 194 5.73 -9.15 -10.40
CA GLU A 194 7.06 -8.87 -10.95
C GLU A 194 7.24 -7.37 -11.24
N ASP A 195 6.18 -6.71 -11.74
CA ASP A 195 6.18 -5.27 -11.99
C ASP A 195 6.22 -4.46 -10.68
N PHE A 196 5.50 -4.91 -9.65
CA PHE A 196 5.59 -4.31 -8.32
C PHE A 196 7.00 -4.41 -7.71
N LEU A 197 7.71 -5.50 -8.00
CA LEU A 197 9.07 -5.73 -7.50
C LEU A 197 10.15 -5.15 -8.42
N ASP A 198 9.80 -4.79 -9.65
CA ASP A 198 10.73 -4.54 -10.76
C ASP A 198 11.76 -5.68 -10.92
N LYS A 199 11.29 -6.92 -10.78
CA LYS A 199 12.14 -8.11 -10.78
C LYS A 199 11.41 -9.30 -11.40
N ALA A 200 12.06 -9.98 -12.34
CA ALA A 200 11.57 -11.25 -12.87
C ALA A 200 11.60 -12.35 -11.80
N LEU A 201 10.56 -13.17 -11.78
CA LEU A 201 10.42 -14.30 -10.87
C LEU A 201 10.38 -15.61 -11.69
N PRO A 202 11.49 -16.35 -11.80
CA PRO A 202 11.56 -17.56 -12.65
C PRO A 202 10.54 -18.64 -12.31
N THR A 203 10.02 -18.64 -11.10
CA THR A 203 8.98 -19.58 -10.63
C THR A 203 7.58 -19.27 -11.15
N LEU A 204 7.39 -18.08 -11.77
CA LEU A 204 6.15 -17.76 -12.48
C LEU A 204 6.29 -18.22 -13.92
N GLY A 205 5.32 -19.02 -14.38
CA GLY A 205 5.29 -19.44 -15.79
C GLY A 205 5.19 -18.21 -16.70
N HIS A 206 6.21 -18.01 -17.53
CA HIS A 206 6.12 -17.05 -18.63
C HIS A 206 5.70 -17.83 -19.89
N PRO A 207 4.73 -17.34 -20.68
CA PRO A 207 4.47 -17.95 -21.97
C PRO A 207 5.75 -17.89 -22.82
N PRO A 208 6.01 -18.88 -23.67
CA PRO A 208 7.12 -18.82 -24.59
C PRO A 208 6.98 -17.56 -25.47
N ARG A 209 8.07 -16.84 -25.65
CA ARG A 209 8.15 -15.69 -26.55
C ARG A 209 7.97 -16.11 -28.00
#